data_5da5eb9798f1341ab3db4ff5757f963e
#
_entry.id   5da5eb9798f1341ab3db4ff5757f963e
#
_cell.length_a   1.000
_cell.length_b   1.000
_cell.length_c   1.000
_cell.angle_alpha   90.00
_cell.angle_beta   90.00
_cell.angle_gamma   90.00
#
_symmetry.space_group_name_H-M   'P 1'
#
loop_
_entity.id
_entity.type
_entity.pdbx_description
1 polymer ?
#
loop_
_entity_poly.entity_id
_entity_poly.type
_entity_poly.pdbx_seq_one_letter_code
_entity_poly.pdbx_strand_id
1 'polypeptide(L)'
;MSTLVMGVVNVTPDSFSDGGMWFTTGAAVAHGLDLLEQGADILDVGGESTRPGADRPIKEEELHRVIPVIRELSRAGARVSVDTMRASVAAQAVEAGASIVNDVSGGLADPDMAGVVADAAVPFVVMHWRGHSDLMQDHASYGNVVVEVCQALSERASDLCARGVNQEQLILDPGFGFAKLPEHNWSLLAHLDALQALGFPVLVGTSRKSFLGTVGLSPGQRPRPPAQRDVGTAATTVIAALAGVWGVRVHDVASSVDALRVVAAVEAAG
;
A
#
# COMPACT_ATOMS: atom_id res chain seq x y z
N MET A 1 0.11 8.95 18.45
CA MET A 1 1.04 9.10 17.29
C MET A 1 0.20 9.55 16.10
N SER A 2 0.67 10.49 15.29
CA SER A 2 -0.04 10.88 14.06
C SER A 2 0.03 9.76 13.00
N THR A 3 -1.07 9.54 12.29
CA THR A 3 -1.11 8.60 11.17
C THR A 3 -0.21 9.09 10.03
N LEU A 4 0.70 8.24 9.53
CA LEU A 4 1.64 8.59 8.45
C LEU A 4 0.94 8.55 7.08
N VAL A 5 1.40 9.39 6.16
CA VAL A 5 0.92 9.42 4.76
C VAL A 5 1.98 8.82 3.84
N MET A 6 1.66 7.68 3.24
CA MET A 6 2.49 7.01 2.24
C MET A 6 1.97 7.33 0.84
N GLY A 7 2.69 8.18 0.12
CA GLY A 7 2.36 8.60 -1.24
C GLY A 7 2.82 7.59 -2.29
N VAL A 8 1.95 7.27 -3.24
CA VAL A 8 2.21 6.25 -4.28
C VAL A 8 2.98 6.84 -5.46
N VAL A 9 4.13 6.25 -5.77
CA VAL A 9 4.96 6.57 -6.95
C VAL A 9 5.01 5.35 -7.88
N ASN A 10 4.02 5.25 -8.78
CA ASN A 10 3.98 4.15 -9.75
C ASN A 10 4.94 4.40 -10.92
N VAL A 11 5.90 3.49 -11.11
CA VAL A 11 6.87 3.51 -12.20
C VAL A 11 6.47 2.49 -13.27
N THR A 12 5.20 2.60 -13.77
CA THR A 12 4.62 1.69 -14.78
C THR A 12 4.19 2.44 -16.03
N PRO A 13 4.23 1.83 -17.23
CA PRO A 13 3.82 2.48 -18.49
C PRO A 13 2.42 3.07 -18.47
N ASP A 14 1.50 2.48 -17.69
CA ASP A 14 0.09 2.86 -17.62
C ASP A 14 -0.18 3.98 -16.61
N SER A 15 0.81 4.42 -15.85
CA SER A 15 0.62 5.35 -14.72
C SER A 15 0.34 6.79 -15.15
N PHE A 16 0.64 7.13 -16.40
CA PHE A 16 0.41 8.44 -16.99
C PHE A 16 -0.47 8.31 -18.22
N SER A 17 -1.75 8.02 -18.02
CA SER A 17 -2.75 7.76 -19.05
C SER A 17 -3.25 9.00 -19.81
N ASP A 18 -2.41 10.00 -20.04
CA ASP A 18 -2.68 11.11 -20.96
C ASP A 18 -1.60 11.18 -22.06
N GLY A 19 -1.68 10.21 -23.00
CA GLY A 19 -1.05 10.33 -24.31
C GLY A 19 0.46 10.13 -24.38
N GLY A 20 0.93 8.88 -24.13
CA GLY A 20 2.16 8.41 -24.79
C GLY A 20 3.48 9.13 -24.48
N MET A 21 3.63 9.81 -23.37
CA MET A 21 4.88 10.45 -23.00
C MET A 21 5.72 9.54 -22.10
N TRP A 22 6.81 9.14 -22.64
CA TRP A 22 7.98 8.44 -22.16
C TRP A 22 8.13 8.40 -20.65
N PHE A 23 8.05 7.19 -20.13
CA PHE A 23 8.31 6.82 -18.76
C PHE A 23 9.77 7.10 -18.41
N THR A 24 10.11 8.28 -17.95
CA THR A 24 11.47 8.61 -17.53
C THR A 24 11.60 8.58 -16.02
N THR A 25 12.73 8.06 -15.52
CA THR A 25 13.14 8.19 -14.12
C THR A 25 12.90 9.61 -13.59
N GLY A 26 13.24 10.63 -14.40
CA GLY A 26 13.05 12.03 -14.04
C GLY A 26 11.60 12.43 -13.74
N ALA A 27 10.62 11.92 -14.50
CA ALA A 27 9.21 12.21 -14.24
C ALA A 27 8.71 11.56 -12.94
N ALA A 28 9.13 10.32 -12.66
CA ALA A 28 8.80 9.63 -11.42
C ALA A 28 9.46 10.31 -10.20
N VAL A 29 10.69 10.75 -10.32
CA VAL A 29 11.39 11.52 -9.27
C VAL A 29 10.69 12.86 -9.04
N ALA A 30 10.36 13.62 -10.08
CA ALA A 30 9.66 14.89 -9.95
C ALA A 30 8.29 14.71 -9.26
N HIS A 31 7.53 13.67 -9.64
CA HIS A 31 6.28 13.33 -8.97
C HIS A 31 6.50 12.98 -7.49
N GLY A 32 7.51 12.17 -7.16
CA GLY A 32 7.83 11.85 -5.76
C GLY A 32 8.17 13.10 -4.94
N LEU A 33 8.95 14.03 -5.49
CA LEU A 33 9.27 15.29 -4.82
C LEU A 33 8.03 16.16 -4.61
N ASP A 34 7.13 16.23 -5.60
CA ASP A 34 5.84 16.93 -5.47
C ASP A 34 4.97 16.32 -4.35
N LEU A 35 4.93 14.97 -4.22
CA LEU A 35 4.22 14.32 -3.11
C LEU A 35 4.84 14.67 -1.73
N LEU A 36 6.16 14.82 -1.63
CA LEU A 36 6.81 15.30 -0.40
C LEU A 36 6.41 16.74 -0.07
N GLU A 37 6.39 17.63 -1.07
CA GLU A 37 5.92 19.02 -0.89
C GLU A 37 4.46 19.08 -0.45
N GLN A 38 3.62 18.14 -0.90
CA GLN A 38 2.24 17.97 -0.46
C GLN A 38 2.13 17.41 0.97
N GLY A 39 3.22 16.91 1.57
CA GLY A 39 3.29 16.44 2.94
C GLY A 39 3.27 14.92 3.10
N ALA A 40 3.68 14.15 2.09
CA ALA A 40 3.91 12.71 2.27
C ALA A 40 5.07 12.45 3.24
N ASP A 41 4.89 11.51 4.17
CA ASP A 41 5.93 11.06 5.10
C ASP A 41 6.81 9.98 4.48
N ILE A 42 6.24 9.20 3.54
CA ILE A 42 6.88 8.05 2.88
C ILE A 42 6.48 8.09 1.40
N LEU A 43 7.43 7.75 0.52
CA LEU A 43 7.17 7.53 -0.90
C LEU A 43 7.25 6.04 -1.21
N ASP A 44 6.17 5.45 -1.72
CA ASP A 44 6.10 4.03 -2.05
C ASP A 44 6.28 3.82 -3.55
N VAL A 45 7.48 3.34 -3.94
CA VAL A 45 7.91 3.23 -5.33
C VAL A 45 7.65 1.82 -5.84
N GLY A 46 6.76 1.68 -6.83
CA GLY A 46 6.41 0.40 -7.43
C GLY A 46 6.62 0.35 -8.94
N GLY A 47 7.27 -0.72 -9.43
CA GLY A 47 7.54 -0.98 -10.86
C GLY A 47 6.59 -1.96 -11.53
N GLU A 48 5.72 -2.61 -10.76
CA GLU A 48 4.72 -3.56 -11.20
C GLU A 48 3.30 -3.00 -10.95
N SER A 49 2.40 -3.15 -11.91
CA SER A 49 0.99 -2.75 -11.71
C SER A 49 0.24 -3.86 -10.95
N THR A 50 -0.34 -3.52 -9.81
CA THR A 50 -1.20 -4.43 -9.03
C THR A 50 -2.67 -4.38 -9.44
N ARG A 51 -2.99 -3.71 -10.57
CA ARG A 51 -4.35 -3.67 -11.12
C ARG A 51 -4.77 -5.05 -11.64
N PRO A 52 -6.06 -5.44 -11.50
CA PRO A 52 -6.56 -6.68 -12.08
C PRO A 52 -6.27 -6.75 -13.59
N GLY A 53 -5.65 -7.87 -14.04
CA GLY A 53 -5.34 -8.10 -15.45
C GLY A 53 -4.12 -7.36 -16.00
N ALA A 54 -3.33 -6.71 -15.16
CA ALA A 54 -2.07 -6.11 -15.60
C ALA A 54 -1.00 -7.19 -15.84
N ASP A 55 -0.25 -7.06 -16.93
CA ASP A 55 0.89 -7.92 -17.21
C ASP A 55 2.02 -7.67 -16.18
N ARG A 56 2.58 -8.77 -15.69
CA ARG A 56 3.70 -8.71 -14.77
C ARG A 56 5.02 -8.47 -15.54
N PRO A 57 5.77 -7.39 -15.28
CA PRO A 57 7.05 -7.16 -15.95
C PRO A 57 8.06 -8.26 -15.56
N ILE A 58 9.04 -8.51 -16.41
CA ILE A 58 10.19 -9.34 -16.03
C ILE A 58 11.02 -8.60 -14.95
N LYS A 59 11.79 -9.37 -14.18
CA LYS A 59 12.57 -8.83 -13.05
C LYS A 59 13.51 -7.70 -13.47
N GLU A 60 14.19 -7.86 -14.57
CA GLU A 60 15.16 -6.89 -15.09
C GLU A 60 14.50 -5.56 -15.42
N GLU A 61 13.28 -5.60 -15.94
CA GLU A 61 12.52 -4.40 -16.25
C GLU A 61 12.03 -3.70 -14.99
N GLU A 62 11.57 -4.44 -13.97
CA GLU A 62 11.18 -3.87 -12.67
C GLU A 62 12.38 -3.18 -12.01
N LEU A 63 13.56 -3.83 -11.97
CA LEU A 63 14.79 -3.24 -11.46
C LEU A 63 15.17 -1.95 -12.20
N HIS A 64 15.10 -1.98 -13.53
CA HIS A 64 15.42 -0.82 -14.35
C HIS A 64 14.48 0.38 -14.07
N ARG A 65 13.24 0.11 -13.74
CA ARG A 65 12.24 1.12 -13.40
C ARG A 65 12.48 1.71 -12.00
N VAL A 66 12.57 0.86 -10.97
CA VAL A 66 12.49 1.33 -9.58
C VAL A 66 13.83 1.79 -8.99
N ILE A 67 14.94 1.10 -9.30
CA ILE A 67 16.23 1.37 -8.65
C ILE A 67 16.75 2.80 -8.87
N PRO A 68 16.72 3.37 -10.09
CA PRO A 68 17.14 4.76 -10.30
C PRO A 68 16.26 5.76 -9.54
N VAL A 69 14.94 5.54 -9.51
CA VAL A 69 13.97 6.42 -8.82
C VAL A 69 14.21 6.40 -7.31
N ILE A 70 14.33 5.20 -6.72
CA ILE A 70 14.61 5.03 -5.29
C ILE A 70 15.89 5.75 -4.90
N ARG A 71 16.97 5.58 -5.68
CA ARG A 71 18.25 6.20 -5.41
C ARG A 71 18.18 7.73 -5.41
N GLU A 72 17.53 8.32 -6.38
CA GLU A 72 17.40 9.78 -6.48
C GLU A 72 16.51 10.36 -5.38
N LEU A 73 15.37 9.73 -5.08
CA LEU A 73 14.47 10.15 -3.99
C LEU A 73 15.13 10.00 -2.61
N SER A 74 15.85 8.90 -2.38
CA SER A 74 16.61 8.68 -1.13
C SER A 74 17.73 9.73 -0.97
N ARG A 75 18.46 10.07 -2.04
CA ARG A 75 19.47 11.14 -2.02
C ARG A 75 18.88 12.53 -1.74
N ALA A 76 17.62 12.74 -2.14
CA ALA A 76 16.89 13.97 -1.81
C ALA A 76 16.38 14.00 -0.36
N GLY A 77 16.65 12.96 0.45
CA GLY A 77 16.27 12.86 1.85
C GLY A 77 14.88 12.26 2.09
N ALA A 78 14.22 11.70 1.06
CA ALA A 78 12.94 11.04 1.21
C ALA A 78 13.07 9.71 1.97
N ARG A 79 12.07 9.39 2.81
CA ARG A 79 11.86 8.04 3.33
C ARG A 79 11.18 7.21 2.24
N VAL A 80 11.89 6.26 1.66
CA VAL A 80 11.42 5.50 0.49
C VAL A 80 11.04 4.09 0.89
N SER A 81 9.87 3.64 0.42
CA SER A 81 9.40 2.26 0.40
C SER A 81 9.52 1.69 -1.01
N VAL A 82 9.83 0.41 -1.15
CA VAL A 82 9.74 -0.32 -2.43
C VAL A 82 8.53 -1.26 -2.41
N ASP A 83 7.61 -1.08 -3.38
CA ASP A 83 6.46 -1.98 -3.60
C ASP A 83 6.88 -3.09 -4.59
N THR A 84 7.20 -4.27 -4.05
CA THR A 84 7.64 -5.42 -4.85
C THR A 84 7.36 -6.75 -4.15
N MET A 85 7.04 -7.76 -4.96
CA MET A 85 6.90 -9.16 -4.53
C MET A 85 8.17 -10.00 -4.78
N ARG A 86 9.28 -9.38 -5.22
CA ARG A 86 10.52 -10.10 -5.55
C ARG A 86 11.63 -9.78 -4.56
N ALA A 87 12.14 -10.79 -3.89
CA ALA A 87 13.23 -10.68 -2.92
C ALA A 87 14.49 -10.00 -3.52
N SER A 88 14.85 -10.36 -4.74
CA SER A 88 16.01 -9.78 -5.42
C SER A 88 15.83 -8.31 -5.82
N VAL A 89 14.60 -7.84 -6.02
CA VAL A 89 14.30 -6.41 -6.25
C VAL A 89 14.33 -5.67 -4.90
N ALA A 90 13.75 -6.24 -3.86
CA ALA A 90 13.77 -5.69 -2.51
C ALA A 90 15.21 -5.48 -2.00
N ALA A 91 16.08 -6.48 -2.16
CA ALA A 91 17.50 -6.38 -1.76
C ALA A 91 18.20 -5.20 -2.46
N GLN A 92 18.12 -5.11 -3.79
CA GLN A 92 18.75 -4.02 -4.55
C GLN A 92 18.12 -2.65 -4.26
N ALA A 93 16.80 -2.61 -3.97
CA ALA A 93 16.11 -1.38 -3.57
C ALA A 93 16.62 -0.87 -2.22
N VAL A 94 16.83 -1.75 -1.25
CA VAL A 94 17.43 -1.38 0.05
C VAL A 94 18.87 -0.88 -0.13
N GLU A 95 19.67 -1.55 -0.94
CA GLU A 95 21.02 -1.05 -1.30
C GLU A 95 20.98 0.32 -1.99
N ALA A 96 19.93 0.61 -2.76
CA ALA A 96 19.72 1.90 -3.41
C ALA A 96 19.20 2.99 -2.46
N GLY A 97 18.79 2.65 -1.23
CA GLY A 97 18.35 3.58 -0.20
C GLY A 97 16.88 3.45 0.22
N ALA A 98 16.16 2.41 -0.24
CA ALA A 98 14.84 2.12 0.32
C ALA A 98 14.98 1.71 1.79
N SER A 99 14.13 2.26 2.64
CA SER A 99 14.12 2.05 4.08
C SER A 99 12.90 1.25 4.56
N ILE A 100 12.03 0.82 3.65
CA ILE A 100 10.84 0.01 3.89
C ILE A 100 10.67 -0.93 2.69
N VAL A 101 10.27 -2.18 2.93
CA VAL A 101 9.79 -3.10 1.89
C VAL A 101 8.28 -3.25 2.03
N ASN A 102 7.54 -3.03 0.94
CA ASN A 102 6.09 -3.22 0.87
C ASN A 102 5.80 -4.37 -0.11
N ASP A 103 5.30 -5.50 0.40
CA ASP A 103 5.02 -6.68 -0.40
C ASP A 103 3.53 -7.06 -0.32
N VAL A 104 2.81 -6.83 -1.42
CA VAL A 104 1.38 -7.17 -1.54
C VAL A 104 1.09 -8.66 -1.40
N SER A 105 2.09 -9.53 -1.52
CA SER A 105 1.96 -10.96 -1.23
C SER A 105 2.29 -11.32 0.22
N GLY A 106 2.83 -10.38 1.02
CA GLY A 106 3.32 -10.63 2.35
C GLY A 106 4.48 -11.65 2.37
N GLY A 107 5.31 -11.71 1.33
CA GLY A 107 6.42 -12.65 1.16
C GLY A 107 5.99 -14.05 0.74
N LEU A 108 4.75 -14.24 0.26
CA LEU A 108 4.29 -15.55 -0.21
C LEU A 108 4.66 -15.81 -1.68
N ALA A 109 4.84 -14.76 -2.49
CA ALA A 109 5.18 -14.90 -3.91
C ALA A 109 6.66 -15.26 -4.15
N ASP A 110 7.55 -14.91 -3.22
CA ASP A 110 8.98 -15.19 -3.30
C ASP A 110 9.48 -15.75 -1.95
N PRO A 111 9.90 -17.03 -1.88
CA PRO A 111 10.32 -17.66 -0.62
C PRO A 111 11.57 -17.02 0.00
N ASP A 112 12.39 -16.30 -0.77
CA ASP A 112 13.60 -15.65 -0.29
C ASP A 112 13.33 -14.28 0.38
N MET A 113 12.11 -13.72 0.25
CA MET A 113 11.76 -12.40 0.78
C MET A 113 11.99 -12.29 2.28
N ALA A 114 11.60 -13.30 3.05
CA ALA A 114 11.78 -13.29 4.51
C ALA A 114 13.26 -13.15 4.90
N GLY A 115 14.16 -13.85 4.22
CA GLY A 115 15.61 -13.76 4.45
C GLY A 115 16.16 -12.36 4.15
N VAL A 116 15.77 -11.81 2.98
CA VAL A 116 16.19 -10.45 2.58
C VAL A 116 15.74 -9.39 3.59
N VAL A 117 14.50 -9.46 4.06
CA VAL A 117 13.96 -8.49 5.03
C VAL A 117 14.61 -8.64 6.40
N ALA A 118 14.84 -9.88 6.84
CA ALA A 118 15.53 -10.16 8.11
C ALA A 118 16.96 -9.58 8.10
N ASP A 119 17.73 -9.84 7.03
CA ASP A 119 19.11 -9.38 6.88
C ASP A 119 19.19 -7.85 6.76
N ALA A 120 18.26 -7.24 6.03
CA ALA A 120 18.20 -5.79 5.82
C ALA A 120 17.75 -5.02 7.08
N ALA A 121 17.07 -5.67 8.02
CA ALA A 121 16.53 -5.11 9.26
C ALA A 121 15.65 -3.85 9.03
N VAL A 122 14.96 -3.76 7.90
CA VAL A 122 14.02 -2.68 7.56
C VAL A 122 12.57 -3.06 7.87
N PRO A 123 11.66 -2.10 8.11
CA PRO A 123 10.23 -2.36 8.20
C PRO A 123 9.69 -3.08 6.96
N PHE A 124 8.77 -4.01 7.20
CA PHE A 124 8.18 -4.87 6.19
C PHE A 124 6.65 -4.80 6.25
N VAL A 125 6.03 -4.27 5.21
CA VAL A 125 4.57 -4.27 5.06
C VAL A 125 4.13 -5.63 4.52
N VAL A 126 3.30 -6.29 5.29
CA VAL A 126 2.77 -7.64 5.05
C VAL A 126 1.29 -7.53 4.74
N MET A 127 0.92 -7.64 3.46
CA MET A 127 -0.48 -7.56 3.09
C MET A 127 -1.15 -8.94 3.06
N HIS A 128 -2.44 -8.97 3.46
CA HIS A 128 -3.30 -10.14 3.28
C HIS A 128 -3.52 -10.41 1.80
N TRP A 129 -3.06 -11.57 1.33
CA TRP A 129 -3.05 -11.97 -0.07
C TRP A 129 -3.69 -13.34 -0.29
N ARG A 130 -4.47 -13.51 -1.38
CA ARG A 130 -5.10 -14.77 -1.78
C ARG A 130 -4.81 -15.12 -3.25
N GLY A 131 -3.68 -14.71 -3.79
CA GLY A 131 -3.26 -15.01 -5.15
C GLY A 131 -2.95 -13.76 -5.99
N HIS A 132 -2.35 -13.98 -7.15
CA HIS A 132 -2.00 -12.91 -8.09
C HIS A 132 -3.24 -12.16 -8.62
N SER A 133 -3.03 -10.96 -9.16
CA SER A 133 -4.08 -10.02 -9.56
C SER A 133 -5.03 -10.53 -10.64
N ASP A 134 -4.61 -11.49 -11.46
CA ASP A 134 -5.41 -12.15 -12.50
C ASP A 134 -6.48 -13.12 -11.94
N LEU A 135 -6.20 -13.76 -10.80
CA LEU A 135 -7.08 -14.77 -10.18
C LEU A 135 -7.72 -14.31 -8.85
N MET A 136 -7.31 -13.17 -8.31
CA MET A 136 -7.66 -12.78 -6.94
C MET A 136 -9.17 -12.60 -6.70
N GLN A 137 -9.96 -12.22 -7.72
CA GLN A 137 -11.41 -12.01 -7.55
C GLN A 137 -12.18 -13.32 -7.37
N ASP A 138 -11.68 -14.44 -7.92
CA ASP A 138 -12.26 -15.78 -7.77
C ASP A 138 -12.12 -16.27 -6.31
N HIS A 139 -11.21 -15.69 -5.55
CA HIS A 139 -10.95 -16.02 -4.14
C HIS A 139 -11.64 -15.07 -3.14
N ALA A 140 -12.55 -14.19 -3.60
CA ALA A 140 -13.26 -13.22 -2.76
C ALA A 140 -14.44 -13.83 -1.97
N SER A 141 -14.28 -15.05 -1.43
CA SER A 141 -15.29 -15.73 -0.61
C SER A 141 -14.82 -15.83 0.84
N TYR A 142 -15.66 -15.35 1.77
CA TYR A 142 -15.42 -15.33 3.22
C TYR A 142 -16.68 -15.73 3.98
N GLY A 143 -16.53 -16.52 5.04
CA GLY A 143 -17.57 -16.72 6.03
C GLY A 143 -17.65 -15.50 6.98
N ASN A 144 -16.50 -15.02 7.45
CA ASN A 144 -16.34 -13.75 8.19
C ASN A 144 -15.01 -13.13 7.80
N VAL A 145 -15.05 -12.10 6.96
CA VAL A 145 -13.85 -11.48 6.40
C VAL A 145 -12.92 -10.89 7.46
N VAL A 146 -13.44 -10.32 8.54
CA VAL A 146 -12.63 -9.74 9.62
C VAL A 146 -11.84 -10.82 10.34
N VAL A 147 -12.52 -11.89 10.77
CA VAL A 147 -11.88 -13.01 11.47
C VAL A 147 -10.84 -13.70 10.60
N GLU A 148 -11.21 -14.02 9.34
CA GLU A 148 -10.29 -14.73 8.42
C GLU A 148 -9.08 -13.92 8.02
N VAL A 149 -9.23 -12.60 7.81
CA VAL A 149 -8.10 -11.72 7.50
C VAL A 149 -7.19 -11.55 8.71
N CYS A 150 -7.74 -11.35 9.92
CA CYS A 150 -6.96 -11.27 11.14
C CYS A 150 -6.19 -12.56 11.40
N GLN A 151 -6.83 -13.71 11.24
CA GLN A 151 -6.19 -15.01 11.40
C GLN A 151 -5.04 -15.20 10.40
N ALA A 152 -5.29 -14.97 9.11
CA ALA A 152 -4.29 -15.11 8.06
C ALA A 152 -3.07 -14.20 8.26
N LEU A 153 -3.30 -12.94 8.68
CA LEU A 153 -2.21 -12.00 8.99
C LEU A 153 -1.41 -12.43 10.23
N SER A 154 -2.08 -12.92 11.28
CA SER A 154 -1.42 -13.43 12.49
C SER A 154 -0.56 -14.66 12.19
N GLU A 155 -1.08 -15.62 11.42
CA GLU A 155 -0.34 -16.80 10.97
C GLU A 155 0.86 -16.40 10.12
N ARG A 156 0.67 -15.44 9.20
CA ARG A 156 1.76 -14.95 8.34
C ARG A 156 2.85 -14.23 9.14
N ALA A 157 2.48 -13.37 10.09
CA ALA A 157 3.44 -12.72 10.98
C ALA A 157 4.25 -13.74 11.79
N SER A 158 3.59 -14.76 12.31
CA SER A 158 4.24 -15.85 13.06
C SER A 158 5.23 -16.64 12.19
N ASP A 159 4.86 -16.97 10.93
CA ASP A 159 5.76 -17.65 9.98
C ASP A 159 6.98 -16.78 9.64
N LEU A 160 6.79 -15.49 9.39
CA LEU A 160 7.90 -14.57 9.12
C LEU A 160 8.86 -14.46 10.31
N CYS A 161 8.33 -14.37 11.53
CA CYS A 161 9.16 -14.38 12.75
C CYS A 161 9.93 -15.69 12.91
N ALA A 162 9.31 -16.84 12.64
CA ALA A 162 9.98 -18.13 12.67
C ALA A 162 11.11 -18.23 11.62
N ARG A 163 11.07 -17.43 10.56
CA ARG A 163 12.07 -17.33 9.51
C ARG A 163 13.10 -16.21 9.75
N GLY A 164 13.10 -15.60 10.94
CA GLY A 164 14.11 -14.65 11.38
C GLY A 164 13.77 -13.18 11.22
N VAL A 165 12.59 -12.82 10.69
CA VAL A 165 12.15 -11.43 10.66
C VAL A 165 11.77 -10.99 12.08
N ASN A 166 12.29 -9.84 12.53
CA ASN A 166 11.94 -9.31 13.83
C ASN A 166 10.47 -8.82 13.83
N GLN A 167 9.73 -9.15 14.89
CA GLN A 167 8.33 -8.71 15.04
C GLN A 167 8.17 -7.19 14.91
N GLU A 168 9.13 -6.40 15.39
CA GLU A 168 9.11 -4.94 15.33
C GLU A 168 9.25 -4.38 13.89
N GLN A 169 9.69 -5.20 12.94
CA GLN A 169 9.75 -4.82 11.53
C GLN A 169 8.39 -4.93 10.84
N LEU A 170 7.45 -5.71 11.38
CA LEU A 170 6.21 -6.05 10.69
C LEU A 170 5.16 -4.94 10.79
N ILE A 171 4.58 -4.58 9.66
CA ILE A 171 3.44 -3.69 9.51
C ILE A 171 2.38 -4.48 8.74
N LEU A 172 1.17 -4.61 9.26
CA LEU A 172 0.12 -5.40 8.63
C LEU A 172 -0.77 -4.54 7.74
N ASP A 173 -1.11 -5.05 6.55
CA ASP A 173 -2.11 -4.46 5.65
C ASP A 173 -3.23 -5.47 5.40
N PRO A 174 -4.51 -5.16 5.71
CA PRO A 174 -5.63 -6.06 5.46
C PRO A 174 -5.94 -6.29 3.98
N GLY A 175 -5.30 -5.58 3.05
CA GLY A 175 -5.45 -5.77 1.61
C GLY A 175 -6.81 -5.32 1.09
N PHE A 176 -7.23 -4.09 1.38
CA PHE A 176 -8.45 -3.53 0.81
C PHE A 176 -8.46 -3.65 -0.72
N GLY A 177 -9.57 -4.11 -1.30
CA GLY A 177 -9.74 -4.27 -2.75
C GLY A 177 -9.00 -5.46 -3.37
N PHE A 178 -8.22 -6.22 -2.60
CA PHE A 178 -7.57 -7.45 -3.05
C PHE A 178 -8.35 -8.67 -2.58
N ALA A 179 -8.83 -9.51 -3.51
CA ALA A 179 -9.66 -10.68 -3.25
C ALA A 179 -10.83 -10.36 -2.29
N LYS A 180 -11.48 -9.20 -2.44
CA LYS A 180 -12.56 -8.72 -1.57
C LYS A 180 -13.65 -8.02 -2.34
N LEU A 181 -14.90 -8.39 -2.06
CA LEU A 181 -16.09 -7.70 -2.55
C LEU A 181 -16.27 -6.36 -1.80
N PRO A 182 -17.12 -5.43 -2.29
CA PRO A 182 -17.36 -4.15 -1.62
C PRO A 182 -17.76 -4.28 -0.16
N GLU A 183 -18.68 -5.19 0.18
CA GLU A 183 -19.12 -5.46 1.54
C GLU A 183 -18.01 -5.95 2.46
N HIS A 184 -17.06 -6.74 1.94
CA HIS A 184 -15.91 -7.20 2.70
C HIS A 184 -14.99 -6.01 3.09
N ASN A 185 -14.81 -5.07 2.16
CA ASN A 185 -13.99 -3.87 2.42
C ASN A 185 -14.64 -2.96 3.45
N TRP A 186 -15.97 -2.77 3.38
CA TRP A 186 -16.69 -1.99 4.39
C TRP A 186 -16.64 -2.64 5.77
N SER A 187 -16.78 -3.97 5.83
CA SER A 187 -16.68 -4.72 7.09
C SER A 187 -15.29 -4.56 7.72
N LEU A 188 -14.20 -4.69 6.95
CA LEU A 188 -12.84 -4.48 7.45
C LEU A 188 -12.60 -3.04 7.91
N LEU A 189 -13.11 -2.05 7.17
CA LEU A 189 -12.95 -0.64 7.55
C LEU A 189 -13.72 -0.30 8.83
N ALA A 190 -14.87 -0.94 9.05
CA ALA A 190 -15.66 -0.78 10.27
C ALA A 190 -15.06 -1.46 11.51
N HIS A 191 -14.09 -2.38 11.32
CA HIS A 191 -13.48 -3.17 12.39
C HIS A 191 -11.95 -3.09 12.35
N LEU A 192 -11.39 -1.87 12.18
CA LEU A 192 -9.94 -1.65 12.24
C LEU A 192 -9.36 -1.96 13.63
N ASP A 193 -10.18 -1.85 14.68
CA ASP A 193 -9.84 -2.24 16.04
C ASP A 193 -9.46 -3.72 16.16
N ALA A 194 -10.13 -4.61 15.42
CA ALA A 194 -9.80 -6.04 15.40
C ALA A 194 -8.41 -6.30 14.77
N LEU A 195 -8.02 -5.52 13.75
CA LEU A 195 -6.69 -5.59 13.14
C LEU A 195 -5.61 -5.08 14.09
N GLN A 196 -5.88 -3.96 14.77
CA GLN A 196 -4.95 -3.39 15.74
C GLN A 196 -4.78 -4.27 16.99
N ALA A 197 -5.82 -5.04 17.38
CA ALA A 197 -5.74 -6.01 18.47
C ALA A 197 -4.74 -7.13 18.22
N LEU A 198 -4.24 -7.31 16.98
CA LEU A 198 -3.13 -8.21 16.68
C LEU A 198 -1.77 -7.72 17.24
N GLY A 199 -1.68 -6.46 17.68
CA GLY A 199 -0.49 -5.89 18.32
C GLY A 199 0.60 -5.42 17.34
N PHE A 200 0.28 -5.25 16.06
CA PHE A 200 1.18 -4.73 15.03
C PHE A 200 0.69 -3.37 14.50
N PRO A 201 1.59 -2.51 13.99
CA PRO A 201 1.23 -1.35 13.20
C PRO A 201 0.36 -1.77 12.00
N VAL A 202 -0.66 -0.98 11.65
CA VAL A 202 -1.57 -1.25 10.53
C VAL A 202 -1.46 -0.19 9.46
N LEU A 203 -1.24 -0.61 8.21
CA LEU A 203 -1.30 0.23 7.01
C LEU A 203 -2.66 0.05 6.32
N VAL A 204 -3.31 1.16 5.93
CA VAL A 204 -4.61 1.15 5.26
C VAL A 204 -4.49 1.71 3.85
N GLY A 205 -4.72 0.87 2.83
CA GLY A 205 -4.63 1.21 1.41
C GLY A 205 -6.00 1.20 0.72
N THR A 206 -6.88 2.18 0.98
CA THR A 206 -8.21 2.29 0.34
C THR A 206 -8.22 3.14 -0.93
N SER A 207 -7.16 3.89 -1.17
CA SER A 207 -7.09 4.96 -2.18
C SER A 207 -7.48 4.50 -3.58
N ARG A 208 -8.49 5.17 -4.14
CA ARG A 208 -9.06 4.95 -5.49
C ARG A 208 -9.58 3.54 -5.74
N LYS A 209 -9.75 2.70 -4.70
CA LYS A 209 -10.25 1.32 -4.83
C LYS A 209 -11.69 1.31 -5.35
N SER A 210 -12.06 0.21 -6.04
CA SER A 210 -13.34 0.09 -6.77
C SER A 210 -14.56 0.25 -5.86
N PHE A 211 -14.53 -0.27 -4.64
CA PHE A 211 -15.63 -0.18 -3.68
C PHE A 211 -16.00 1.26 -3.30
N LEU A 212 -15.02 2.20 -3.30
CA LEU A 212 -15.30 3.63 -3.10
C LEU A 212 -16.10 4.23 -4.28
N GLY A 213 -15.91 3.68 -5.46
CA GLY A 213 -16.62 4.13 -6.65
C GLY A 213 -18.10 3.80 -6.67
N THR A 214 -18.57 2.88 -5.83
CA THR A 214 -19.97 2.43 -5.78
C THR A 214 -20.80 3.13 -4.70
N VAL A 215 -20.20 3.94 -3.84
CA VAL A 215 -20.90 4.63 -2.74
C VAL A 215 -21.98 5.57 -3.29
N GLY A 216 -23.21 5.42 -2.79
CA GLY A 216 -24.37 6.25 -3.14
C GLY A 216 -24.91 6.03 -4.56
N LEU A 217 -24.48 4.96 -5.26
CA LEU A 217 -25.02 4.60 -6.56
C LEU A 217 -26.28 3.74 -6.42
N SER A 218 -27.25 3.97 -7.33
CA SER A 218 -28.39 3.07 -7.49
C SER A 218 -27.99 1.81 -8.27
N PRO A 219 -28.74 0.68 -8.12
CA PRO A 219 -28.50 -0.52 -8.89
C PRO A 219 -28.42 -0.25 -10.40
N GLY A 220 -27.40 -0.78 -11.08
CA GLY A 220 -27.17 -0.60 -12.51
C GLY A 220 -26.39 0.65 -12.92
N GLN A 221 -26.09 1.55 -11.99
CA GLN A 221 -25.19 2.68 -12.27
C GLN A 221 -23.72 2.21 -12.33
N ARG A 222 -22.94 2.84 -13.23
CA ARG A 222 -21.52 2.54 -13.35
C ARG A 222 -20.72 3.14 -12.19
N PRO A 223 -19.76 2.39 -11.60
CA PRO A 223 -18.85 2.93 -10.58
C PRO A 223 -18.11 4.17 -11.09
N ARG A 224 -17.90 5.14 -10.19
CA ARG A 224 -17.07 6.31 -10.50
C ARG A 224 -15.66 5.88 -10.91
N PRO A 225 -15.05 6.54 -11.92
CA PRO A 225 -13.66 6.27 -12.31
C PRO A 225 -12.68 6.59 -11.16
N PRO A 226 -11.45 6.00 -11.15
CA PRO A 226 -10.51 6.14 -10.05
C PRO A 226 -10.25 7.58 -9.60
N ALA A 227 -10.02 8.52 -10.54
CA ALA A 227 -9.76 9.93 -10.23
C ALA A 227 -10.94 10.67 -9.55
N GLN A 228 -12.15 10.12 -9.59
CA GLN A 228 -13.33 10.69 -8.91
C GLN A 228 -13.59 10.05 -7.54
N ARG A 229 -12.65 9.24 -7.01
CA ARG A 229 -12.77 8.54 -5.73
C ARG A 229 -11.93 9.20 -4.62
N ASP A 230 -11.23 10.30 -4.91
CA ASP A 230 -10.29 10.92 -3.96
C ASP A 230 -11.01 11.48 -2.73
N VAL A 231 -12.22 12.05 -2.89
CA VAL A 231 -13.06 12.44 -1.74
C VAL A 231 -13.42 11.24 -0.86
N GLY A 232 -13.77 10.09 -1.45
CA GLY A 232 -14.00 8.84 -0.72
C GLY A 232 -12.73 8.35 -0.02
N THR A 233 -11.56 8.52 -0.65
CA THR A 233 -10.26 8.21 -0.05
C THR A 233 -10.01 9.08 1.17
N ALA A 234 -10.20 10.40 1.08
CA ALA A 234 -10.03 11.33 2.20
C ALA A 234 -10.96 10.97 3.38
N ALA A 235 -12.22 10.61 3.09
CA ALA A 235 -13.16 10.16 4.12
C ALA A 235 -12.67 8.87 4.82
N THR A 236 -12.15 7.89 4.08
CA THR A 236 -11.59 6.67 4.68
C THR A 236 -10.27 6.94 5.41
N THR A 237 -9.49 7.94 5.01
CA THR A 237 -8.31 8.43 5.74
C THR A 237 -8.68 8.96 7.12
N VAL A 238 -9.77 9.75 7.24
CA VAL A 238 -10.29 10.21 8.54
C VAL A 238 -10.68 9.01 9.43
N ILE A 239 -11.41 8.03 8.89
CA ILE A 239 -11.82 6.82 9.64
C ILE A 239 -10.59 6.06 10.15
N ALA A 240 -9.59 5.87 9.29
CA ALA A 240 -8.34 5.20 9.62
C ALA A 240 -7.56 5.95 10.72
N ALA A 241 -7.48 7.28 10.63
CA ALA A 241 -6.81 8.11 11.62
C ALA A 241 -7.51 8.06 12.99
N LEU A 242 -8.83 8.19 13.02
CA LEU A 242 -9.61 8.07 14.25
C LEU A 242 -9.50 6.68 14.90
N ALA A 243 -9.28 5.64 14.11
CA ALA A 243 -8.94 4.32 14.61
C ALA A 243 -7.49 4.21 15.10
N GLY A 244 -6.61 5.18 14.83
CA GLY A 244 -5.22 5.19 15.29
C GLY A 244 -4.29 4.27 14.49
N VAL A 245 -4.55 4.05 13.19
CA VAL A 245 -3.68 3.23 12.35
C VAL A 245 -2.30 3.88 12.16
N TRP A 246 -1.28 3.06 11.88
CA TRP A 246 0.08 3.51 11.65
C TRP A 246 0.22 4.43 10.44
N GLY A 247 -0.46 4.10 9.33
CA GLY A 247 -0.36 4.87 8.11
C GLY A 247 -1.46 4.60 7.10
N VAL A 248 -1.59 5.50 6.13
CA VAL A 248 -2.47 5.36 4.98
C VAL A 248 -1.65 5.44 3.69
N ARG A 249 -1.96 4.56 2.71
CA ARG A 249 -1.32 4.55 1.39
C ARG A 249 -2.25 5.17 0.37
N VAL A 250 -1.84 6.31 -0.22
CA VAL A 250 -2.73 7.19 -1.00
C VAL A 250 -2.09 7.70 -2.29
N HIS A 251 -2.92 8.00 -3.30
CA HIS A 251 -2.50 8.68 -4.54
C HIS A 251 -2.63 10.20 -4.43
N ASP A 252 -3.68 10.70 -3.76
CA ASP A 252 -3.90 12.11 -3.48
C ASP A 252 -3.42 12.42 -2.07
N VAL A 253 -2.16 12.84 -1.98
CA VAL A 253 -1.49 13.16 -0.71
C VAL A 253 -2.09 14.43 -0.11
N ALA A 254 -2.26 15.49 -0.90
CA ALA A 254 -2.72 16.78 -0.40
C ALA A 254 -4.06 16.69 0.34
N SER A 255 -5.08 16.07 -0.30
CA SER A 255 -6.39 15.88 0.32
C SER A 255 -6.32 14.97 1.56
N SER A 256 -5.43 13.97 1.57
CA SER A 256 -5.26 13.06 2.71
C SER A 256 -4.58 13.75 3.89
N VAL A 257 -3.56 14.57 3.64
CA VAL A 257 -2.89 15.39 4.67
C VAL A 257 -3.86 16.39 5.27
N ASP A 258 -4.66 17.08 4.44
CA ASP A 258 -5.66 18.03 4.94
C ASP A 258 -6.72 17.33 5.80
N ALA A 259 -7.16 16.13 5.42
CA ALA A 259 -8.06 15.31 6.22
C ALA A 259 -7.46 14.97 7.60
N LEU A 260 -6.17 14.60 7.65
CA LEU A 260 -5.47 14.31 8.92
C LEU A 260 -5.27 15.57 9.77
N ARG A 261 -5.03 16.73 9.18
CA ARG A 261 -4.97 18.01 9.88
C ARG A 261 -6.29 18.35 10.58
N VAL A 262 -7.43 18.05 9.93
CA VAL A 262 -8.76 18.22 10.53
C VAL A 262 -8.91 17.29 11.75
N VAL A 263 -8.52 16.02 11.65
CA VAL A 263 -8.54 15.08 12.78
C VAL A 263 -7.70 15.60 13.93
N ALA A 264 -6.46 16.00 13.66
CA ALA A 264 -5.56 16.53 14.68
C ALA A 264 -6.11 17.81 15.37
N ALA A 265 -6.75 18.70 14.60
CA ALA A 265 -7.38 19.89 15.15
C ALA A 265 -8.56 19.57 16.09
N VAL A 266 -9.36 18.55 15.76
CA VAL A 266 -10.46 18.06 16.62
C VAL A 266 -9.92 17.44 17.91
N GLU A 267 -8.89 16.57 17.81
CA GLU A 267 -8.24 15.94 18.97
C GLU A 267 -7.61 16.98 19.92
N ALA A 268 -7.04 18.06 19.37
CA ALA A 268 -6.45 19.14 20.17
C ALA A 268 -7.49 20.02 20.87
N ALA A 269 -8.75 19.96 20.46
CA ALA A 269 -9.85 20.78 21.02
C ALA A 269 -10.65 20.06 22.11
N GLY A 270 -10.52 18.72 22.25
CA GLY A 270 -11.23 17.88 23.24
C GLY A 270 -10.34 17.43 24.36
#